data_3515457668262b0da4b28715bc310d4f
#
_entry.id   3515457668262b0da4b28715bc310d4f
#
_cell.length_a   1.000
_cell.length_b   1.000
_cell.length_c   1.000
_cell.angle_alpha   90.00
_cell.angle_beta   90.00
_cell.angle_gamma   90.00
#
_symmetry.space_group_name_H-M   'P 1'
#
loop_
_entity.id
_entity.type
_entity.pdbx_description
1 polymer ?
#
loop_
_entity_poly.entity_id
_entity_poly.type
_entity_poly.pdbx_seq_one_letter_code
_entity_poly.pdbx_strand_id
1 'polypeptide(L)'
;MSQSLANIVVHLVFSTKGRRPLLRDEERGQLHAYIAGILKNHDSPLIEINSVRDHIHILFAQSKNHAPAKVVEQVKTWSSVWLKQQHAWYADFAWQGGYGEFSVSPRQVEAVRRYIRRQQEHHAQKNFQTEFRHYCEKNAKPLDERYAWD
;
A
#
# COMPACT_ATOMS: atom_id res chain seq x y z
N MET A 1 2.46 -28.38 22.62
CA MET A 1 1.74 -27.41 21.79
C MET A 1 2.09 -27.60 20.33
N SER A 2 1.12 -27.47 19.46
CA SER A 2 1.36 -27.56 18.03
C SER A 2 1.97 -26.25 17.50
N GLN A 3 2.82 -26.36 16.50
CA GLN A 3 3.41 -25.23 15.81
C GLN A 3 2.73 -25.04 14.46
N SER A 4 2.34 -23.82 14.14
CA SER A 4 1.78 -23.46 12.83
C SER A 4 2.72 -22.47 12.15
N LEU A 5 3.13 -22.79 10.95
CA LEU A 5 4.03 -21.96 10.16
C LEU A 5 3.30 -21.39 8.95
N ALA A 6 3.42 -20.09 8.76
CA ALA A 6 2.85 -19.40 7.61
C ALA A 6 3.83 -18.35 7.11
N ASN A 7 3.96 -18.25 5.78
CA ASN A 7 4.75 -17.22 5.14
C ASN A 7 3.92 -16.61 4.02
N ILE A 8 3.24 -15.51 4.34
CA ILE A 8 2.31 -14.86 3.42
C ILE A 8 2.79 -13.42 3.23
N VAL A 9 3.60 -13.20 2.20
CA VAL A 9 4.07 -11.87 1.88
C VAL A 9 3.17 -11.29 0.80
N VAL A 10 2.70 -10.06 1.01
CA VAL A 10 1.81 -9.38 0.09
C VAL A 10 2.33 -7.99 -0.25
N HIS A 11 2.07 -7.58 -1.48
CA HIS A 11 2.33 -6.25 -1.99
C HIS A 11 1.00 -5.53 -2.15
N LEU A 12 0.77 -4.54 -1.31
CA LEU A 12 -0.45 -3.72 -1.29
C LEU A 12 -0.15 -2.40 -1.98
N VAL A 13 -1.04 -2.00 -2.90
CA VAL A 13 -0.92 -0.72 -3.59
C VAL A 13 -2.28 -0.05 -3.70
N PHE A 14 -2.34 1.24 -3.40
CA PHE A 14 -3.55 2.04 -3.60
C PHE A 14 -3.17 3.51 -3.77
N SER A 15 -4.11 4.27 -4.33
CA SER A 15 -3.92 5.70 -4.60
C SER A 15 -4.73 6.56 -3.64
N THR A 16 -4.45 7.86 -3.68
CA THR A 16 -5.37 8.86 -3.16
C THR A 16 -6.64 8.86 -4.02
N LYS A 17 -7.75 9.33 -3.47
CA LYS A 17 -9.01 9.42 -4.21
C LYS A 17 -8.84 10.35 -5.40
N GLY A 18 -9.22 9.86 -6.59
CA GLY A 18 -9.06 10.59 -7.83
C GLY A 18 -7.61 10.82 -8.23
N ARG A 19 -6.66 10.14 -7.59
CA ARG A 19 -5.20 10.29 -7.82
C ARG A 19 -4.73 11.73 -7.63
N ARG A 20 -5.35 12.47 -6.71
CA ARG A 20 -4.94 13.83 -6.40
C ARG A 20 -3.56 13.81 -5.73
N PRO A 21 -2.64 14.70 -6.11
CA PRO A 21 -1.26 14.71 -5.57
C PRO A 21 -1.23 15.31 -4.15
N LEU A 22 -1.78 14.60 -3.18
CA LEU A 22 -2.00 15.09 -1.82
C LEU A 22 -0.90 14.73 -0.83
N LEU A 23 -0.13 13.65 -1.09
CA LEU A 23 0.89 13.20 -0.15
C LEU A 23 2.14 14.07 -0.27
N ARG A 24 2.35 14.94 0.72
CA ARG A 24 3.49 15.87 0.73
C ARG A 24 4.74 15.18 1.26
N ASP A 25 5.91 15.66 0.82
CA ASP A 25 7.19 15.16 1.29
C ASP A 25 7.38 15.36 2.80
N GLU A 26 6.82 16.44 3.34
CA GLU A 26 6.99 16.83 4.75
C GLU A 26 6.47 15.77 5.73
N GLU A 27 5.34 15.12 5.42
CA GLU A 27 4.75 14.11 6.31
C GLU A 27 5.06 12.67 5.89
N ARG A 28 5.67 12.46 4.73
CA ARG A 28 5.81 11.12 4.13
C ARG A 28 6.50 10.12 5.04
N GLY A 29 7.64 10.48 5.60
CA GLY A 29 8.38 9.60 6.49
C GLY A 29 7.60 9.21 7.75
N GLN A 30 6.90 10.17 8.33
CA GLN A 30 6.06 9.94 9.50
C GLN A 30 4.83 9.09 9.16
N LEU A 31 4.24 9.30 7.98
CA LEU A 31 3.14 8.47 7.49
C LEU A 31 3.57 7.00 7.38
N HIS A 32 4.73 6.76 6.80
CA HIS A 32 5.26 5.40 6.67
C HIS A 32 5.47 4.75 8.03
N ALA A 33 6.02 5.48 9.00
CA ALA A 33 6.21 4.98 10.35
C ALA A 33 4.89 4.68 11.04
N TYR A 34 3.89 5.54 10.85
CA TYR A 34 2.55 5.34 11.42
C TYR A 34 1.89 4.08 10.85
N ILE A 35 1.97 3.88 9.53
CA ILE A 35 1.43 2.68 8.89
C ILE A 35 2.15 1.43 9.38
N ALA A 36 3.47 1.48 9.55
CA ALA A 36 4.24 0.37 10.11
C ALA A 36 3.71 -0.02 11.49
N GLY A 37 3.34 0.95 12.32
CA GLY A 37 2.75 0.71 13.63
C GLY A 37 1.38 0.05 13.57
N ILE A 38 0.52 0.48 12.64
CA ILE A 38 -0.79 -0.16 12.41
C ILE A 38 -0.59 -1.63 12.03
N LEU A 39 0.30 -1.89 11.09
CA LEU A 39 0.58 -3.25 10.64
C LEU A 39 1.11 -4.12 11.77
N LYS A 40 2.01 -3.60 12.58
CA LYS A 40 2.55 -4.31 13.74
C LYS A 40 1.44 -4.69 14.72
N ASN A 41 0.49 -3.79 14.97
CA ASN A 41 -0.65 -4.05 15.84
C ASN A 41 -1.60 -5.13 15.32
N HIS A 42 -1.50 -5.46 14.04
CA HIS A 42 -2.27 -6.51 13.38
C HIS A 42 -1.40 -7.73 13.04
N ASP A 43 -0.29 -7.90 13.74
CA ASP A 43 0.65 -9.02 13.55
C ASP A 43 1.08 -9.20 12.08
N SER A 44 1.17 -8.10 11.36
CA SER A 44 1.47 -8.08 9.93
C SER A 44 2.67 -7.15 9.65
N PRO A 45 3.87 -7.52 10.11
CA PRO A 45 5.02 -6.62 10.11
C PRO A 45 5.41 -6.12 8.73
N LEU A 46 5.77 -4.86 8.67
CA LEU A 46 6.22 -4.19 7.46
C LEU A 46 7.57 -4.75 7.01
N ILE A 47 7.72 -4.92 5.69
CA ILE A 47 9.00 -5.28 5.05
C ILE A 47 9.57 -4.06 4.32
N GLU A 48 8.74 -3.38 3.52
CA GLU A 48 9.15 -2.18 2.78
C GLU A 48 7.93 -1.31 2.51
N ILE A 49 8.12 0.02 2.54
CA ILE A 49 7.05 0.97 2.23
C ILE A 49 7.65 2.17 1.52
N ASN A 50 6.94 2.68 0.53
CA ASN A 50 7.30 3.94 -0.10
C ASN A 50 6.05 4.54 -0.76
N SER A 51 6.09 5.84 -0.99
CA SER A 51 4.98 6.55 -1.60
C SER A 51 5.51 7.69 -2.46
N VAL A 52 4.69 8.08 -3.41
CA VAL A 52 4.83 9.33 -4.16
C VAL A 52 3.60 10.18 -3.86
N ARG A 53 3.37 11.23 -4.62
CA ARG A 53 2.31 12.19 -4.28
C ARG A 53 0.89 11.63 -4.32
N ASP A 54 0.63 10.63 -5.16
CA ASP A 54 -0.72 10.15 -5.42
C ASP A 54 -0.96 8.67 -5.12
N HIS A 55 0.07 7.92 -4.71
CA HIS A 55 -0.11 6.51 -4.37
C HIS A 55 0.98 5.97 -3.45
N ILE A 56 0.73 4.78 -2.90
CA ILE A 56 1.58 4.15 -1.91
C ILE A 56 1.73 2.66 -2.21
N HIS A 57 2.94 2.15 -1.98
CA HIS A 57 3.27 0.73 -2.05
C HIS A 57 3.69 0.23 -0.68
N ILE A 58 3.11 -0.87 -0.24
CA ILE A 58 3.40 -1.46 1.07
C ILE A 58 3.64 -2.96 0.89
N LEU A 59 4.82 -3.42 1.28
CA LEU A 59 5.16 -4.84 1.29
C LEU A 59 5.21 -5.29 2.74
N PHE A 60 4.44 -6.31 3.08
CA PHE A 60 4.37 -6.76 4.46
C PHE A 60 4.05 -8.26 4.56
N ALA A 61 4.30 -8.83 5.74
CA ALA A 61 3.99 -10.22 6.02
C ALA A 61 2.57 -10.29 6.62
N GLN A 62 1.62 -10.81 5.85
CA GLN A 62 0.22 -10.91 6.25
C GLN A 62 0.05 -11.92 7.38
N SER A 63 -0.60 -11.52 8.45
CA SER A 63 -0.93 -12.42 9.55
C SER A 63 -1.88 -13.53 9.10
N LYS A 64 -1.63 -14.76 9.54
CA LYS A 64 -2.55 -15.88 9.32
C LYS A 64 -3.85 -15.75 10.10
N ASN A 65 -3.89 -14.87 11.10
CA ASN A 65 -5.02 -14.71 12.03
C ASN A 65 -5.92 -13.52 11.70
N HIS A 66 -5.58 -12.75 10.68
CA HIS A 66 -6.35 -11.56 10.28
C HIS A 66 -6.73 -11.66 8.82
N ALA A 67 -7.97 -11.27 8.50
CA ALA A 67 -8.38 -11.19 7.09
C ALA A 67 -7.60 -10.09 6.37
N PRO A 68 -7.09 -10.33 5.15
CA PRO A 68 -6.40 -9.28 4.39
C PRO A 68 -7.22 -7.99 4.24
N ALA A 69 -8.51 -8.10 3.92
CA ALA A 69 -9.37 -6.92 3.78
C ALA A 69 -9.45 -6.11 5.08
N LYS A 70 -9.41 -6.77 6.23
CA LYS A 70 -9.47 -6.08 7.52
C LYS A 70 -8.19 -5.31 7.79
N VAL A 71 -7.04 -5.91 7.47
CA VAL A 71 -5.74 -5.22 7.61
C VAL A 71 -5.69 -3.98 6.72
N VAL A 72 -6.13 -4.10 5.47
CA VAL A 72 -6.17 -2.96 4.54
C VAL A 72 -7.10 -1.87 5.06
N GLU A 73 -8.29 -2.24 5.53
CA GLU A 73 -9.25 -1.29 6.12
C GLU A 73 -8.61 -0.49 7.25
N GLN A 74 -7.91 -1.16 8.16
CA GLN A 74 -7.26 -0.51 9.29
C GLN A 74 -6.15 0.44 8.83
N VAL A 75 -5.33 0.02 7.87
CA VAL A 75 -4.27 0.87 7.30
C VAL A 75 -4.88 2.13 6.70
N LYS A 76 -5.91 2.00 5.87
CA LYS A 76 -6.52 3.14 5.18
C LYS A 76 -7.25 4.07 6.15
N THR A 77 -8.05 3.52 7.04
CA THR A 77 -8.85 4.32 7.98
C THR A 77 -7.97 5.15 8.90
N TRP A 78 -7.02 4.51 9.59
CA TRP A 78 -6.23 5.19 10.61
C TRP A 78 -5.18 6.10 10.02
N SER A 79 -4.60 5.75 8.87
CA SER A 79 -3.66 6.66 8.19
C SER A 79 -4.36 7.93 7.69
N SER A 80 -5.59 7.81 7.21
CA SER A 80 -6.40 8.97 6.82
C SER A 80 -6.70 9.88 8.01
N VAL A 81 -7.12 9.32 9.13
CA VAL A 81 -7.36 10.08 10.36
C VAL A 81 -6.08 10.77 10.81
N TRP A 82 -4.96 10.05 10.82
CA TRP A 82 -3.67 10.60 11.24
C TRP A 82 -3.24 11.78 10.36
N LEU A 83 -3.34 11.64 9.03
CA LEU A 83 -2.97 12.73 8.10
C LEU A 83 -3.78 14.00 8.37
N LYS A 84 -5.08 13.85 8.58
CA LYS A 84 -5.95 15.00 8.86
C LYS A 84 -5.57 15.74 10.15
N GLN A 85 -4.96 15.04 11.09
CA GLN A 85 -4.47 15.63 12.34
C GLN A 85 -3.13 16.34 12.18
N GLN A 86 -2.37 16.04 11.12
CA GLN A 86 -1.02 16.59 10.96
C GLN A 86 -1.01 17.99 10.37
N HIS A 87 -1.88 18.27 9.40
CA HIS A 87 -1.88 19.57 8.72
C HIS A 87 -3.22 19.83 8.05
N ALA A 88 -3.59 21.12 7.98
CA ALA A 88 -4.83 21.55 7.33
C ALA A 88 -4.89 21.17 5.83
N TRP A 89 -3.72 20.99 5.20
CA TRP A 89 -3.61 20.51 3.83
C TRP A 89 -4.43 19.23 3.60
N TYR A 90 -4.52 18.35 4.62
CA TYR A 90 -5.20 17.07 4.52
C TYR A 90 -6.66 17.11 4.96
N ALA A 91 -7.27 18.28 5.09
CA ALA A 91 -8.65 18.41 5.59
C ALA A 91 -9.65 17.54 4.80
N ASP A 92 -9.48 17.48 3.48
CA ASP A 92 -10.37 16.72 2.59
C ASP A 92 -9.72 15.42 2.09
N PHE A 93 -8.67 14.95 2.77
CA PHE A 93 -7.94 13.78 2.34
C PHE A 93 -8.82 12.53 2.36
N ALA A 94 -8.70 11.71 1.31
CA ALA A 94 -9.28 10.38 1.25
C ALA A 94 -8.42 9.49 0.35
N TRP A 95 -8.30 8.22 0.73
CA TRP A 95 -7.77 7.19 -0.15
C TRP A 95 -8.84 6.75 -1.16
N GLN A 96 -8.42 6.15 -2.28
CA GLN A 96 -9.37 5.51 -3.21
C GLN A 96 -10.18 4.44 -2.49
N GLY A 97 -11.36 4.09 -3.02
CA GLY A 97 -12.19 3.05 -2.42
C GLY A 97 -11.59 1.65 -2.58
N GLY A 98 -10.89 1.39 -3.69
CA GLY A 98 -10.28 0.10 -3.95
C GLY A 98 -8.80 0.00 -3.57
N TYR A 99 -8.19 -1.11 -3.92
CA TYR A 99 -6.77 -1.36 -3.74
C TYR A 99 -6.36 -2.59 -4.58
N GLY A 100 -5.05 -2.75 -4.80
CA GLY A 100 -4.50 -3.99 -5.31
C GLY A 100 -3.66 -4.65 -4.22
N GLU A 101 -3.84 -5.95 -4.02
CA GLU A 101 -3.03 -6.72 -3.09
C GLU A 101 -2.63 -8.04 -3.76
N PHE A 102 -1.34 -8.25 -3.89
CA PHE A 102 -0.79 -9.37 -4.65
C PHE A 102 0.19 -10.15 -3.80
N SER A 103 0.11 -11.48 -3.87
CA SER A 103 1.07 -12.34 -3.18
C SER A 103 2.45 -12.21 -3.81
N VAL A 104 3.47 -12.30 -2.97
CA VAL A 104 4.88 -12.23 -3.40
C VAL A 104 5.58 -13.50 -2.94
N SER A 105 6.16 -14.23 -3.88
CA SER A 105 6.92 -15.43 -3.52
C SER A 105 8.21 -15.06 -2.79
N PRO A 106 8.77 -15.96 -1.94
CA PRO A 106 10.01 -15.66 -1.22
C PRO A 106 11.17 -15.23 -2.15
N ARG A 107 11.23 -15.77 -3.35
CA ARG A 107 12.27 -15.43 -4.33
C ARG A 107 12.14 -14.03 -4.89
N GLN A 108 10.94 -13.45 -4.84
CA GLN A 108 10.65 -12.14 -5.42
C GLN A 108 10.70 -11.00 -4.40
N VAL A 109 10.75 -11.33 -3.11
CA VAL A 109 10.67 -10.31 -2.05
C VAL A 109 11.72 -9.22 -2.23
N GLU A 110 12.98 -9.59 -2.46
CA GLU A 110 14.05 -8.61 -2.59
C GLU A 110 13.91 -7.74 -3.83
N ALA A 111 13.45 -8.31 -4.94
CA ALA A 111 13.19 -7.55 -6.15
C ALA A 111 12.05 -6.54 -5.95
N VAL A 112 10.98 -6.94 -5.27
CA VAL A 112 9.86 -6.04 -4.95
C VAL A 112 10.30 -4.94 -3.98
N ARG A 113 11.13 -5.27 -2.99
CA ARG A 113 11.69 -4.27 -2.08
C ARG A 113 12.44 -3.18 -2.84
N ARG A 114 13.33 -3.57 -3.75
CA ARG A 114 14.07 -2.61 -4.58
C ARG A 114 13.16 -1.76 -5.44
N TYR A 115 12.14 -2.37 -6.04
CA TYR A 115 11.14 -1.66 -6.82
C TYR A 115 10.43 -0.59 -5.99
N ILE A 116 10.00 -0.95 -4.78
CA ILE A 116 9.31 -0.02 -3.87
C ILE A 116 10.22 1.11 -3.44
N ARG A 117 11.48 0.84 -3.12
CA ARG A 117 12.44 1.88 -2.74
C ARG A 117 12.65 2.92 -3.84
N ARG A 118 12.49 2.54 -5.10
CA ARG A 118 12.73 3.40 -6.26
C ARG A 118 11.46 4.04 -6.81
N GLN A 119 10.42 4.16 -6.01
CA GLN A 119 9.13 4.69 -6.49
C GLN A 119 9.23 6.10 -7.07
N GLN A 120 10.05 6.97 -6.50
CA GLN A 120 10.23 8.31 -7.03
C GLN A 120 10.80 8.30 -8.46
N GLU A 121 11.71 7.38 -8.76
CA GLU A 121 12.26 7.19 -10.09
C GLU A 121 11.23 6.60 -11.06
N HIS A 122 10.50 5.57 -10.61
CA HIS A 122 9.47 4.91 -11.44
C HIS A 122 8.30 5.85 -11.75
N HIS A 123 7.90 6.68 -10.79
CA HIS A 123 6.80 7.63 -10.97
C HIS A 123 7.13 8.66 -12.06
N ALA A 124 8.40 9.02 -12.24
CA ALA A 124 8.81 9.91 -13.32
C ALA A 124 8.60 9.30 -14.71
N GLN A 125 8.53 7.96 -14.80
CA GLN A 125 8.40 7.22 -16.06
C GLN A 125 7.01 6.64 -16.29
N LYS A 126 6.32 6.23 -15.22
CA LYS A 126 5.01 5.56 -15.28
C LYS A 126 4.06 6.14 -14.25
N ASN A 127 2.82 6.39 -14.66
CA ASN A 127 1.79 6.82 -13.72
C ASN A 127 1.20 5.61 -12.98
N PHE A 128 0.40 5.89 -11.94
CA PHE A 128 -0.23 4.86 -11.13
C PHE A 128 -1.10 3.89 -11.92
N GLN A 129 -1.90 4.39 -12.86
CA GLN A 129 -2.80 3.54 -13.65
C GLN A 129 -2.04 2.53 -14.49
N THR A 130 -0.98 2.96 -15.16
CA THR A 130 -0.13 2.08 -15.96
C THR A 130 0.52 1.01 -15.09
N GLU A 131 1.02 1.41 -13.94
CA GLU A 131 1.65 0.52 -12.97
C GLU A 131 0.65 -0.52 -12.43
N PHE A 132 -0.55 -0.07 -12.06
CA PHE A 132 -1.60 -0.94 -11.55
C PHE A 132 -2.06 -1.97 -12.61
N ARG A 133 -2.23 -1.53 -13.85
CA ARG A 133 -2.56 -2.43 -14.96
C ARG A 133 -1.50 -3.52 -15.13
N HIS A 134 -0.24 -3.14 -15.05
CA HIS A 134 0.87 -4.08 -15.14
C HIS A 134 0.81 -5.15 -14.05
N TYR A 135 0.54 -4.76 -12.81
CA TYR A 135 0.39 -5.70 -11.70
C TYR A 135 -0.81 -6.63 -11.88
N CYS A 136 -1.93 -6.12 -12.36
CA CYS A 136 -3.09 -6.95 -12.64
C CYS A 136 -2.80 -8.00 -13.72
N GLU A 137 -2.12 -7.62 -14.78
CA GLU A 137 -1.70 -8.56 -15.84
C GLU A 137 -0.75 -9.63 -15.31
N LYS A 138 0.28 -9.18 -14.56
CA LYS A 138 1.30 -10.07 -13.99
C LYS A 138 0.70 -11.10 -13.05
N ASN A 139 -0.34 -10.74 -12.33
CA ASN A 139 -1.01 -11.60 -11.35
C ASN A 139 -2.28 -12.25 -11.89
N ALA A 140 -2.53 -12.17 -13.19
CA ALA A 140 -3.68 -12.77 -13.87
C ALA A 140 -5.01 -12.35 -13.23
N LYS A 141 -5.14 -11.08 -12.82
CA LYS A 141 -6.36 -10.54 -12.27
C LYS A 141 -7.08 -9.68 -13.29
N PRO A 142 -8.35 -9.96 -13.58
CA PRO A 142 -9.12 -9.11 -14.47
C PRO A 142 -9.33 -7.73 -13.83
N LEU A 143 -9.16 -6.69 -14.64
CA LEU A 143 -9.33 -5.32 -14.21
C LEU A 143 -10.56 -4.72 -14.92
N ASP A 144 -11.53 -4.30 -14.13
CA ASP A 144 -12.66 -3.54 -14.66
C ASP A 144 -12.36 -2.05 -14.54
N GLU A 145 -11.97 -1.45 -15.64
CA GLU A 145 -11.54 -0.06 -15.67
C GLU A 145 -12.64 0.94 -15.29
N ARG A 146 -13.90 0.52 -15.33
CA ARG A 146 -15.01 1.37 -14.91
C ARG A 146 -15.01 1.68 -13.43
N TYR A 147 -14.49 0.77 -12.61
CA TYR A 147 -14.52 0.85 -11.14
C TYR A 147 -13.14 0.85 -10.50
N ALA A 148 -12.10 0.54 -11.25
CA ALA A 148 -10.76 0.35 -10.69
C ALA A 148 -10.18 1.61 -10.03
N TRP A 149 -10.63 2.78 -10.49
CA TRP A 149 -10.02 4.04 -10.08
C TRP A 149 -10.81 4.79 -9.01
N ASP A 150 -11.94 4.24 -8.60
CA ASP A 150 -12.72 4.81 -7.51
C ASP A 150 -12.01 4.64 -6.17
#